data_150db53a83cf02e4ac21629a10d1196e
#
_entry.id   150db53a83cf02e4ac21629a10d1196e
#
_cell.length_a   1.000
_cell.length_b   1.000
_cell.length_c   1.000
_cell.angle_alpha   90.00
_cell.angle_beta   90.00
_cell.angle_gamma   90.00
#
_symmetry.space_group_name_H-M   'P 1'
#
loop_
_entity.id
_entity.type
_entity.pdbx_description
1 polymer ?
#
loop_
_entity_poly.entity_id
_entity_poly.type
_entity_poly.pdbx_seq_one_letter_code
_entity_poly.pdbx_strand_id
1 'polypeptide(L)'
;MGDVPTGRLTLTSTPYVTQGQLAALSYTSDLEKAKENSYSLYASARSVEDAKQAMDDARREEGKNSYQYKMAEYTYQSTLYQNDATIAEFELSFQSLYKALAPAQAALSAKESALAYEEQVYAVAERKHELGNLSDNALLDAKNTLN
;
A
#
# COMPACT_ATOMS: atom_id res chain seq x y z
N MET A 1 17.74 -11.99 30.93
CA MET A 1 17.87 -10.52 30.87
C MET A 1 18.24 -10.18 29.45
N GLY A 2 17.30 -9.56 28.70
CA GLY A 2 17.58 -9.13 27.32
C GLY A 2 18.33 -7.82 27.33
N ASP A 3 19.45 -7.76 26.62
CA ASP A 3 20.20 -6.53 26.43
C ASP A 3 19.33 -5.48 25.75
N VAL A 4 19.21 -4.31 26.36
CA VAL A 4 18.58 -3.15 25.75
C VAL A 4 19.52 -2.65 24.65
N PRO A 5 19.12 -2.60 23.39
CA PRO A 5 19.98 -2.11 22.32
C PRO A 5 20.27 -0.63 22.55
N THR A 6 21.51 -0.32 22.95
CA THR A 6 22.01 1.05 23.17
C THR A 6 22.54 1.71 21.87
N GLY A 7 22.33 1.06 20.72
CA GLY A 7 22.75 1.57 19.42
C GLY A 7 21.76 2.58 18.84
N ARG A 8 22.25 3.74 18.41
CA ARG A 8 21.51 4.70 17.61
C ARG A 8 21.22 4.07 16.25
N LEU A 9 19.95 3.76 15.95
CA LEU A 9 19.54 3.28 14.63
C LEU A 9 19.69 4.43 13.62
N THR A 10 20.65 4.28 12.72
CA THR A 10 20.80 5.16 11.56
C THR A 10 20.14 4.48 10.35
N LEU A 11 19.13 5.11 9.79
CA LEU A 11 18.58 4.70 8.49
C LEU A 11 19.65 4.89 7.41
N THR A 12 20.11 3.78 6.83
CA THR A 12 21.14 3.79 5.78
C THR A 12 20.57 4.13 4.40
N SER A 13 19.25 4.00 4.21
CA SER A 13 18.54 4.48 3.02
C SER A 13 17.08 4.75 3.37
N THR A 14 16.55 5.87 2.89
CA THR A 14 15.11 6.11 2.85
C THR A 14 14.61 5.72 1.46
N PRO A 15 13.52 4.93 1.33
CA PRO A 15 12.93 4.67 0.04
C PRO A 15 12.50 6.01 -0.58
N TYR A 16 13.05 6.33 -1.74
CA TYR A 16 12.76 7.55 -2.46
C TYR A 16 11.99 7.23 -3.74
N VAL A 17 10.82 7.84 -3.89
CA VAL A 17 10.01 7.75 -5.11
C VAL A 17 10.17 9.05 -5.89
N THR A 18 10.69 8.95 -7.10
CA THR A 18 10.89 10.13 -7.96
C THR A 18 9.56 10.62 -8.54
N GLN A 19 9.47 11.91 -8.82
CA GLN A 19 8.31 12.47 -9.55
C GLN A 19 8.09 11.80 -10.92
N GLY A 20 9.17 11.39 -11.59
CA GLY A 20 9.10 10.66 -12.85
C GLY A 20 8.45 9.28 -12.70
N GLN A 21 8.71 8.57 -11.60
CA GLN A 21 8.04 7.30 -11.30
C GLN A 21 6.54 7.51 -11.00
N LEU A 22 6.19 8.57 -10.29
CA LEU A 22 4.79 8.92 -10.03
C LEU A 22 4.04 9.34 -11.30
N ALA A 23 4.68 10.11 -12.17
CA ALA A 23 4.10 10.53 -13.45
C ALA A 23 3.93 9.37 -14.46
N ALA A 24 4.71 8.30 -14.30
CA ALA A 24 4.62 7.09 -15.13
C ALA A 24 3.49 6.14 -14.72
N LEU A 25 2.84 6.38 -13.57
CA LEU A 25 1.74 5.55 -13.08
C LEU A 25 0.51 5.70 -13.97
N SER A 26 -0.07 4.57 -14.34
CA SER A 26 -1.31 4.50 -15.10
C SER A 26 -2.28 3.58 -14.38
N TYR A 27 -3.36 4.15 -13.82
CA TYR A 27 -4.34 3.39 -13.03
C TYR A 27 -4.80 2.10 -13.74
N THR A 28 -5.17 2.20 -15.02
CA THR A 28 -5.68 1.06 -15.78
C THR A 28 -4.62 -0.02 -15.99
N SER A 29 -3.43 0.38 -16.45
CA SER A 29 -2.34 -0.56 -16.70
C SER A 29 -1.83 -1.21 -15.42
N ASP A 30 -1.75 -0.43 -14.33
CA ASP A 30 -1.23 -0.92 -13.06
C ASP A 30 -2.27 -1.80 -12.35
N LEU A 31 -3.57 -1.50 -12.50
CA LEU A 31 -4.65 -2.35 -12.01
C LEU A 31 -4.63 -3.73 -12.69
N GLU A 32 -4.48 -3.78 -14.03
CA GLU A 32 -4.42 -5.04 -14.77
C GLU A 32 -3.22 -5.88 -14.34
N LYS A 33 -2.03 -5.28 -14.24
CA LYS A 33 -0.84 -5.97 -13.74
C LYS A 33 -1.02 -6.47 -12.29
N ALA A 34 -1.67 -5.67 -11.44
CA ALA A 34 -1.93 -6.04 -10.06
C ALA A 34 -2.91 -7.22 -9.97
N LYS A 35 -3.94 -7.26 -10.84
CA LYS A 35 -4.86 -8.41 -10.95
C LYS A 35 -4.14 -9.67 -11.39
N GLU A 36 -3.31 -9.59 -12.43
CA GLU A 36 -2.54 -10.73 -12.95
C GLU A 36 -1.60 -11.34 -11.90
N ASN A 37 -1.03 -10.50 -11.03
CA ASN A 37 -0.10 -10.92 -9.98
C ASN A 37 -0.76 -11.21 -8.62
N SER A 38 -2.09 -11.11 -8.53
CA SER A 38 -2.81 -11.32 -7.28
C SER A 38 -3.08 -12.80 -7.03
N TYR A 39 -2.44 -13.34 -5.99
CA TYR A 39 -2.71 -14.73 -5.54
C TYR A 39 -4.17 -14.90 -5.09
N SER A 40 -4.78 -13.92 -4.44
CA SER A 40 -6.17 -14.02 -3.98
C SER A 40 -7.16 -14.15 -5.14
N LEU A 41 -6.95 -13.40 -6.22
CA LEU A 41 -7.77 -13.50 -7.43
C LEU A 41 -7.54 -14.82 -8.15
N TYR A 42 -6.30 -15.27 -8.25
CA TYR A 42 -5.96 -16.59 -8.82
C TYR A 42 -6.64 -17.72 -8.02
N ALA A 43 -6.53 -17.71 -6.70
CA ALA A 43 -7.13 -18.74 -5.85
C ALA A 43 -8.66 -18.73 -5.94
N SER A 44 -9.29 -17.55 -6.01
CA SER A 44 -10.73 -17.40 -6.17
C SER A 44 -11.20 -17.95 -7.52
N ALA A 45 -10.51 -17.61 -8.61
CA ALA A 45 -10.80 -18.13 -9.94
C ALA A 45 -10.64 -19.65 -9.99
N ARG A 46 -9.61 -20.21 -9.34
CA ARG A 46 -9.39 -21.65 -9.23
C ARG A 46 -10.54 -22.35 -8.50
N SER A 47 -11.05 -21.74 -7.43
CA SER A 47 -12.21 -22.28 -6.69
C SER A 47 -13.46 -22.36 -7.57
N VAL A 48 -13.66 -21.39 -8.47
CA VAL A 48 -14.76 -21.42 -9.45
C VAL A 48 -14.61 -22.58 -10.42
N GLU A 49 -13.40 -22.82 -10.92
CA GLU A 49 -13.09 -23.92 -11.81
C GLU A 49 -13.34 -25.29 -11.15
N ASP A 50 -12.88 -25.45 -9.91
CA ASP A 50 -13.05 -26.67 -9.13
C ASP A 50 -14.56 -26.91 -8.83
N ALA A 51 -15.32 -25.88 -8.46
CA ALA A 51 -16.76 -25.99 -8.25
C ALA A 51 -17.53 -26.34 -9.54
N LYS A 52 -17.11 -25.78 -10.68
CA LYS A 52 -17.66 -26.09 -11.98
C LYS A 52 -17.40 -27.55 -12.36
N GLN A 53 -16.18 -28.02 -12.14
CA GLN A 53 -15.82 -29.43 -12.41
C GLN A 53 -16.67 -30.35 -11.55
N ALA A 54 -16.83 -30.08 -10.25
CA ALA A 54 -17.67 -30.86 -9.36
C ALA A 54 -19.14 -30.92 -9.82
N MET A 55 -19.67 -29.80 -10.32
CA MET A 55 -21.02 -29.73 -10.90
C MET A 55 -21.13 -30.60 -12.18
N ASP A 56 -20.13 -30.51 -13.07
CA ASP A 56 -20.12 -31.26 -14.32
C ASP A 56 -19.96 -32.79 -14.06
N ASP A 57 -19.20 -33.16 -13.03
CA ASP A 57 -19.04 -34.56 -12.60
C ASP A 57 -20.36 -35.10 -12.02
N ALA A 58 -21.00 -34.35 -11.10
CA ALA A 58 -22.30 -34.73 -10.55
C ALA A 58 -23.38 -34.88 -11.64
N ARG A 59 -23.30 -34.02 -12.67
CA ARG A 59 -24.22 -34.10 -13.83
C ARG A 59 -24.00 -35.40 -14.62
N ARG A 60 -22.76 -35.82 -14.81
CA ARG A 60 -22.41 -37.04 -15.58
C ARG A 60 -22.75 -38.30 -14.82
N GLU A 61 -22.49 -38.34 -13.54
CA GLU A 61 -22.65 -39.53 -12.70
C GLU A 61 -24.10 -39.74 -12.25
N GLU A 62 -24.78 -38.68 -11.82
CA GLU A 62 -26.06 -38.76 -11.15
C GLU A 62 -27.23 -38.20 -11.98
N GLY A 63 -26.91 -37.45 -13.03
CA GLY A 63 -27.90 -36.78 -13.89
C GLY A 63 -28.43 -35.44 -13.35
N LYS A 64 -28.97 -34.62 -14.28
CA LYS A 64 -29.41 -33.25 -14.00
C LYS A 64 -30.52 -33.09 -12.94
N ASN A 65 -31.30 -34.13 -12.69
CA ASN A 65 -32.42 -34.09 -11.76
C ASN A 65 -32.04 -34.58 -10.36
N SER A 66 -30.81 -35.06 -10.18
CA SER A 66 -30.34 -35.56 -8.89
C SER A 66 -30.18 -34.44 -7.86
N TYR A 67 -30.28 -34.78 -6.59
CA TYR A 67 -30.02 -33.88 -5.49
C TYR A 67 -28.56 -33.41 -5.49
N GLN A 68 -27.64 -34.33 -5.80
CA GLN A 68 -26.19 -34.09 -5.86
C GLN A 68 -25.86 -33.01 -6.91
N TYR A 69 -26.42 -33.16 -8.13
CA TYR A 69 -26.23 -32.14 -9.18
C TYR A 69 -26.74 -30.77 -8.74
N LYS A 70 -27.96 -30.70 -8.18
CA LYS A 70 -28.53 -29.42 -7.72
C LYS A 70 -27.69 -28.77 -6.62
N MET A 71 -27.19 -29.52 -5.68
CA MET A 71 -26.30 -29.01 -4.64
C MET A 71 -24.98 -28.48 -5.24
N ALA A 72 -24.37 -29.21 -6.18
CA ALA A 72 -23.17 -28.77 -6.86
C ALA A 72 -23.41 -27.52 -7.72
N GLU A 73 -24.57 -27.40 -8.38
CA GLU A 73 -24.99 -26.21 -9.12
C GLU A 73 -25.12 -24.99 -8.21
N TYR A 74 -25.76 -25.12 -7.04
CA TYR A 74 -25.83 -24.04 -6.05
C TYR A 74 -24.45 -23.66 -5.51
N THR A 75 -23.59 -24.63 -5.27
CA THR A 75 -22.21 -24.39 -4.84
C THR A 75 -21.44 -23.61 -5.90
N TYR A 76 -21.53 -24.02 -7.16
CA TYR A 76 -20.90 -23.32 -8.28
C TYR A 76 -21.39 -21.88 -8.39
N GLN A 77 -22.70 -21.64 -8.34
CA GLN A 77 -23.27 -20.29 -8.37
C GLN A 77 -22.80 -19.43 -7.19
N SER A 78 -22.80 -19.99 -5.99
CA SER A 78 -22.31 -19.30 -4.80
C SER A 78 -20.84 -18.91 -4.92
N THR A 79 -20.00 -19.83 -5.46
CA THR A 79 -18.58 -19.59 -5.68
C THR A 79 -18.34 -18.52 -6.75
N LEU A 80 -19.18 -18.45 -7.80
CA LEU A 80 -19.14 -17.35 -8.78
C LEU A 80 -19.39 -16.00 -8.12
N TYR A 81 -20.44 -15.88 -7.30
CA TYR A 81 -20.72 -14.63 -6.59
C TYR A 81 -19.60 -14.23 -5.61
N GLN A 82 -18.98 -15.20 -4.95
CA GLN A 82 -17.83 -14.95 -4.08
C GLN A 82 -16.61 -14.46 -4.87
N ASN A 83 -16.37 -15.04 -6.05
CA ASN A 83 -15.29 -14.58 -6.93
C ASN A 83 -15.54 -13.15 -7.41
N ASP A 84 -16.75 -12.82 -7.85
CA ASP A 84 -17.09 -11.46 -8.26
C ASP A 84 -16.93 -10.45 -7.12
N ALA A 85 -17.33 -10.82 -5.91
CA ALA A 85 -17.11 -10.01 -4.72
C ALA A 85 -15.60 -9.81 -4.42
N THR A 86 -14.79 -10.86 -4.54
CA THR A 86 -13.34 -10.78 -4.34
C THR A 86 -12.67 -9.85 -5.36
N ILE A 87 -13.11 -9.91 -6.62
CA ILE A 87 -12.63 -8.99 -7.67
C ILE A 87 -13.00 -7.54 -7.34
N ALA A 88 -14.27 -7.31 -6.96
CA ALA A 88 -14.74 -5.97 -6.63
C ALA A 88 -14.01 -5.37 -5.41
N GLU A 89 -13.79 -6.17 -4.37
CA GLU A 89 -13.02 -5.75 -3.18
C GLU A 89 -11.56 -5.43 -3.54
N PHE A 90 -10.94 -6.24 -4.39
CA PHE A 90 -9.59 -5.97 -4.88
C PHE A 90 -9.51 -4.64 -5.63
N GLU A 91 -10.46 -4.40 -6.56
CA GLU A 91 -10.52 -3.15 -7.33
C GLU A 91 -10.74 -1.92 -6.45
N LEU A 92 -11.63 -2.01 -5.46
CA LEU A 92 -11.87 -0.94 -4.49
C LEU A 92 -10.64 -0.64 -3.64
N SER A 93 -9.95 -1.69 -3.18
CA SER A 93 -8.71 -1.55 -2.40
C SER A 93 -7.61 -0.90 -3.23
N PHE A 94 -7.43 -1.35 -4.47
CA PHE A 94 -6.46 -0.76 -5.40
C PHE A 94 -6.79 0.70 -5.70
N GLN A 95 -8.06 1.03 -5.95
CA GLN A 95 -8.51 2.40 -6.17
C GLN A 95 -8.23 3.29 -4.96
N SER A 96 -8.47 2.79 -3.76
CA SER A 96 -8.19 3.52 -2.51
C SER A 96 -6.70 3.83 -2.36
N LEU A 97 -5.83 2.83 -2.59
CA LEU A 97 -4.38 3.00 -2.57
C LEU A 97 -3.92 4.02 -3.62
N TYR A 98 -4.44 3.90 -4.84
CA TYR A 98 -4.08 4.81 -5.93
C TYR A 98 -4.49 6.26 -5.65
N LYS A 99 -5.67 6.48 -5.09
CA LYS A 99 -6.14 7.81 -4.67
C LYS A 99 -5.34 8.39 -3.52
N ALA A 100 -4.73 7.57 -2.67
CA ALA A 100 -3.90 8.03 -1.56
C ALA A 100 -2.52 8.55 -2.01
N LEU A 101 -2.08 8.26 -3.23
CA LEU A 101 -0.75 8.66 -3.72
C LEU A 101 -0.58 10.18 -3.83
N ALA A 102 -1.57 10.88 -4.42
CA ALA A 102 -1.46 12.33 -4.61
C ALA A 102 -1.40 13.12 -3.28
N PRO A 103 -2.29 12.87 -2.29
CA PRO A 103 -2.15 13.52 -0.98
C PRO A 103 -0.89 13.11 -0.23
N ALA A 104 -0.40 11.87 -0.36
CA ALA A 104 0.85 11.44 0.25
C ALA A 104 2.05 12.20 -0.36
N GLN A 105 2.08 12.37 -1.67
CA GLN A 105 3.10 13.17 -2.35
C GLN A 105 3.06 14.64 -1.92
N ALA A 106 1.87 15.23 -1.84
CA ALA A 106 1.71 16.61 -1.37
C ALA A 106 2.20 16.78 0.08
N ALA A 107 1.88 15.82 0.95
CA ALA A 107 2.35 15.80 2.32
C ALA A 107 3.88 15.67 2.41
N LEU A 108 4.50 14.82 1.59
CA LEU A 108 5.96 14.69 1.51
C LEU A 108 6.60 16.01 1.09
N SER A 109 6.13 16.62 -0.01
CA SER A 109 6.64 17.90 -0.51
C SER A 109 6.50 19.03 0.51
N ALA A 110 5.40 19.06 1.27
CA ALA A 110 5.21 20.02 2.36
C ALA A 110 6.23 19.80 3.49
N LYS A 111 6.51 18.54 3.85
CA LYS A 111 7.52 18.21 4.87
C LYS A 111 8.94 18.54 4.42
N GLU A 112 9.28 18.27 3.16
CA GLU A 112 10.57 18.66 2.57
C GLU A 112 10.76 20.19 2.58
N SER A 113 9.70 20.94 2.25
CA SER A 113 9.73 22.40 2.29
C SER A 113 9.87 22.93 3.72
N ALA A 114 9.19 22.32 4.69
CA ALA A 114 9.30 22.67 6.10
C ALA A 114 10.72 22.38 6.63
N LEU A 115 11.30 21.23 6.30
CA LEU A 115 12.66 20.89 6.67
C LEU A 115 13.66 21.90 6.11
N ALA A 116 13.57 22.22 4.82
CA ALA A 116 14.43 23.21 4.19
C ALA A 116 14.32 24.60 4.84
N TYR A 117 13.12 24.97 5.29
CA TYR A 117 12.92 26.20 6.04
C TYR A 117 13.61 26.16 7.42
N GLU A 118 13.43 25.08 8.18
CA GLU A 118 14.07 24.93 9.50
C GLU A 118 15.60 24.86 9.40
N GLU A 119 16.14 24.23 8.36
CA GLU A 119 17.58 24.25 8.06
C GLU A 119 18.10 25.67 7.85
N GLN A 120 17.35 26.52 7.13
CA GLN A 120 17.71 27.94 6.94
C GLN A 120 17.62 28.72 8.25
N VAL A 121 16.56 28.48 9.04
CA VAL A 121 16.40 29.11 10.36
C VAL A 121 17.57 28.76 11.28
N TYR A 122 17.95 27.50 11.30
CA TYR A 122 19.08 27.03 12.09
C TYR A 122 20.41 27.66 11.61
N ALA A 123 20.66 27.68 10.31
CA ALA A 123 21.86 28.32 9.74
C ALA A 123 21.96 29.80 10.09
N VAL A 124 20.84 30.54 10.12
CA VAL A 124 20.77 31.91 10.57
C VAL A 124 21.05 32.04 12.08
N ALA A 125 20.53 31.10 12.88
CA ALA A 125 20.78 31.07 14.32
C ALA A 125 22.28 30.80 14.62
N GLU A 126 22.91 29.86 13.93
CA GLU A 126 24.35 29.58 14.02
C GLU A 126 25.15 30.87 13.71
N ARG A 127 24.82 31.55 12.61
CA ARG A 127 25.54 32.76 12.22
C ARG A 127 25.37 33.87 13.23
N LYS A 128 24.18 34.07 13.82
CA LYS A 128 23.95 35.04 14.90
C LYS A 128 24.72 34.68 16.15
N HIS A 129 24.82 33.40 16.50
CA HIS A 129 25.56 32.91 17.64
C HIS A 129 27.07 33.18 17.47
N GLU A 130 27.66 32.85 16.30
CA GLU A 130 29.05 33.13 15.97
C GLU A 130 29.41 34.62 16.12
N LEU A 131 28.44 35.50 15.82
CA LEU A 131 28.60 36.97 15.96
C LEU A 131 28.33 37.48 17.38
N GLY A 132 28.06 36.58 18.33
CA GLY A 132 27.74 36.94 19.71
C GLY A 132 26.35 37.56 19.92
N ASN A 133 25.46 37.47 18.92
CA ASN A 133 24.11 38.04 18.92
C ASN A 133 23.01 37.02 19.29
N LEU A 134 23.37 35.79 19.64
CA LEU A 134 22.44 34.74 20.07
C LEU A 134 23.07 33.97 21.22
N SER A 135 22.29 33.60 22.24
CA SER A 135 22.74 32.78 23.35
C SER A 135 22.83 31.29 23.00
N ASP A 136 23.65 30.54 23.75
CA ASP A 136 23.79 29.07 23.61
C ASP A 136 22.44 28.36 23.74
N ASN A 137 21.58 28.80 24.68
CA ASN A 137 20.27 28.19 24.86
C ASN A 137 19.36 28.42 23.64
N ALA A 138 19.37 29.62 23.05
CA ALA A 138 18.56 29.90 21.87
C ALA A 138 19.08 29.15 20.62
N LEU A 139 20.38 28.90 20.50
CA LEU A 139 20.93 28.06 19.45
C LEU A 139 20.54 26.59 19.67
N LEU A 140 20.54 26.11 20.91
CA LEU A 140 20.12 24.75 21.25
C LEU A 140 18.62 24.55 20.93
N ASP A 141 17.78 25.54 21.22
CA ASP A 141 16.35 25.51 20.88
C ASP A 141 16.12 25.41 19.36
N ALA A 142 16.86 26.22 18.58
CA ALA A 142 16.82 26.13 17.12
C ALA A 142 17.27 24.75 16.59
N LYS A 143 18.30 24.16 17.21
CA LYS A 143 18.76 22.81 16.87
C LYS A 143 17.73 21.73 17.22
N ASN A 144 17.05 21.86 18.36
CA ASN A 144 16.01 20.92 18.78
C ASN A 144 14.77 20.99 17.88
N THR A 145 14.48 22.15 17.30
CA THR A 145 13.37 22.33 16.34
C THR A 145 13.68 21.64 15.01
N LEU A 146 14.96 21.61 14.59
CA LEU A 146 15.39 20.95 13.36
C LEU A 146 15.40 19.40 13.50
N ASN A 147 15.58 18.84 14.70
CA ASN A 147 15.62 17.38 14.94
C ASN A 147 14.26 16.76 15.15
#